data_0c09d5a4500a0a974d4a5d4b238a9235
#
_entry.id   0c09d5a4500a0a974d4a5d4b238a9235
#
_cell.length_a   1.000
_cell.length_b   1.000
_cell.length_c   1.000
_cell.angle_alpha   90.00
_cell.angle_beta   90.00
_cell.angle_gamma   90.00
#
_symmetry.space_group_name_H-M   'P 1'
#
loop_
_entity.id
_entity.type
_entity.pdbx_description
1 polymer ?
#
loop_
_entity_poly.entity_id
_entity_poly.type
_entity_poly.pdbx_seq_one_letter_code
_entity_poly.pdbx_strand_id
1 'polypeptide(L)'
;MKIRIYYEDTDIGGIVYHTNYIKYCERARSEIFFENGINPFGKGGFIVKNINANFLATATLGDLLVVKSSIIEKKKVSIKLLQEVYRDEVKIFSMEILLVYMNNWKMSKIPDEFVELFEKI
;
A
#
# COMPACT_ATOMS: atom_id res chain seq x y z
N MET A 1 -2.66 -1.02 -9.56
CA MET A 1 -2.36 0.42 -9.78
C MET A 1 -1.04 0.56 -10.48
N LYS A 2 -0.97 1.41 -11.50
CA LYS A 2 0.23 1.65 -12.29
C LYS A 2 0.88 2.97 -11.89
N ILE A 3 2.21 3.00 -11.81
CA ILE A 3 2.97 4.19 -11.43
C ILE A 3 4.13 4.37 -12.40
N ARG A 4 4.18 5.54 -13.05
CA ARG A 4 5.32 5.95 -13.90
C ARG A 4 6.37 6.60 -13.03
N ILE A 5 7.63 6.28 -13.24
CA ILE A 5 8.75 6.87 -12.53
C ILE A 5 9.21 8.14 -13.24
N TYR A 6 9.21 9.25 -12.52
CA TYR A 6 9.65 10.56 -12.97
C TYR A 6 10.93 10.98 -12.24
N TYR A 7 11.50 12.11 -12.62
CA TYR A 7 12.72 12.66 -11.97
C TYR A 7 12.56 12.82 -10.46
N GLU A 8 11.39 13.27 -10.02
CA GLU A 8 11.11 13.48 -8.59
C GLU A 8 11.16 12.19 -7.76
N ASP A 9 11.05 11.04 -8.42
CA ASP A 9 11.05 9.72 -7.75
C ASP A 9 12.46 9.17 -7.55
N THR A 10 13.45 9.71 -8.24
CA THR A 10 14.80 9.14 -8.26
C THR A 10 15.74 9.88 -7.32
N ASP A 11 16.74 9.14 -6.83
CA ASP A 11 17.81 9.71 -6.02
C ASP A 11 19.04 10.10 -6.86
N ILE A 12 20.12 10.52 -6.19
CA ILE A 12 21.35 10.95 -6.86
C ILE A 12 21.99 9.82 -7.67
N GLY A 13 21.71 8.57 -7.35
CA GLY A 13 22.21 7.40 -8.08
C GLY A 13 21.40 7.05 -9.32
N GLY A 14 20.31 7.77 -9.60
CA GLY A 14 19.46 7.55 -10.76
C GLY A 14 18.44 6.42 -10.61
N ILE A 15 18.31 5.85 -9.44
CA ILE A 15 17.30 4.82 -9.13
C ILE A 15 16.22 5.39 -8.23
N VAL A 16 15.06 4.73 -8.20
CA VAL A 16 13.96 5.13 -7.32
C VAL A 16 14.43 5.15 -5.88
N TYR A 17 14.17 6.28 -5.20
CA TYR A 17 14.50 6.42 -3.78
C TYR A 17 13.69 5.39 -2.97
N HIS A 18 14.37 4.65 -2.09
CA HIS A 18 13.81 3.45 -1.48
C HIS A 18 12.49 3.68 -0.73
N THR A 19 12.29 4.82 -0.08
CA THR A 19 11.03 5.10 0.64
C THR A 19 9.85 5.29 -0.29
N ASN A 20 10.09 5.59 -1.56
CA ASN A 20 9.01 5.79 -2.53
C ASN A 20 8.19 4.53 -2.79
N TYR A 21 8.79 3.34 -2.70
CA TYR A 21 8.03 2.11 -2.87
C TYR A 21 6.94 1.96 -1.81
N ILE A 22 7.25 2.35 -0.57
CA ILE A 22 6.28 2.35 0.53
C ILE A 22 5.17 3.35 0.24
N LYS A 23 5.52 4.51 -0.30
CA LYS A 23 4.59 5.56 -0.71
C LYS A 23 3.66 5.07 -1.85
N TYR A 24 4.20 4.35 -2.82
CA TYR A 24 3.40 3.79 -3.92
C TYR A 24 2.39 2.77 -3.39
N CYS A 25 2.80 1.95 -2.44
CA CYS A 25 1.90 1.00 -1.79
C CYS A 25 0.79 1.71 -1.00
N GLU A 26 1.10 2.83 -0.35
CA GLU A 26 0.09 3.66 0.32
C GLU A 26 -0.93 4.20 -0.67
N ARG A 27 -0.47 4.75 -1.79
CA ARG A 27 -1.36 5.23 -2.85
C ARG A 27 -2.28 4.12 -3.37
N ALA A 28 -1.74 2.92 -3.57
CA ALA A 28 -2.52 1.78 -4.02
C ALA A 28 -3.62 1.41 -3.02
N ARG A 29 -3.32 1.45 -1.72
CA ARG A 29 -4.34 1.22 -0.68
C ARG A 29 -5.43 2.29 -0.72
N SER A 30 -5.03 3.54 -0.84
CA SER A 30 -5.98 4.66 -0.88
C SER A 30 -6.89 4.59 -2.10
N GLU A 31 -6.36 4.20 -3.24
CA GLU A 31 -7.16 4.07 -4.47
C GLU A 31 -8.27 3.04 -4.34
N ILE A 32 -8.09 1.99 -3.54
CA ILE A 32 -9.15 1.00 -3.29
C ILE A 32 -10.41 1.71 -2.77
N PHE A 33 -10.25 2.67 -1.86
CA PHE A 33 -11.37 3.45 -1.32
C PHE A 33 -11.89 4.46 -2.35
N PHE A 34 -11.02 5.22 -2.96
CA PHE A 34 -11.41 6.28 -3.90
C PHE A 34 -12.15 5.74 -5.11
N GLU A 35 -11.71 4.61 -5.66
CA GLU A 35 -12.36 3.95 -6.80
C GLU A 35 -13.79 3.51 -6.46
N ASN A 36 -14.09 3.30 -5.19
CA ASN A 36 -15.41 2.91 -4.72
C ASN A 36 -16.20 4.07 -4.11
N GLY A 37 -15.73 5.30 -4.28
CA GLY A 37 -16.40 6.49 -3.79
C GLY A 37 -16.40 6.65 -2.28
N ILE A 38 -15.48 5.98 -1.58
CA ILE A 38 -15.40 5.98 -0.12
C ILE A 38 -14.18 6.78 0.33
N ASN A 39 -14.40 7.66 1.32
CA ASN A 39 -13.30 8.37 1.97
C ASN A 39 -12.76 7.50 3.11
N PRO A 40 -11.48 7.11 3.11
CA PRO A 40 -10.90 6.31 4.18
C PRO A 40 -10.80 7.04 5.53
N PHE A 41 -11.00 8.35 5.55
CA PHE A 41 -10.92 9.21 6.75
C PHE A 41 -12.29 9.67 7.25
N GLY A 42 -13.29 8.80 7.29
CA GLY A 42 -14.61 9.16 7.80
C GLY A 42 -14.60 9.43 9.31
N LYS A 43 -15.21 8.55 10.08
CA LYS A 43 -15.26 8.64 11.56
C LYS A 43 -14.03 8.07 12.23
N GLY A 44 -13.19 7.40 11.49
CA GLY A 44 -11.96 6.77 11.93
C GLY A 44 -11.04 6.55 10.76
N GLY A 45 -9.96 5.83 10.96
CA GLY A 45 -9.01 5.52 9.92
C GLY A 45 -8.03 4.43 10.33
N PHE A 46 -7.28 3.96 9.36
CA PHE A 46 -6.21 3.00 9.63
C PHE A 46 -4.92 3.71 9.98
N ILE A 47 -4.22 3.17 10.96
CA ILE A 47 -2.84 3.56 11.26
C ILE A 47 -1.92 2.40 10.90
N VAL A 48 -0.71 2.73 10.50
CA VAL A 48 0.33 1.74 10.23
C VAL A 48 0.99 1.37 11.55
N LYS A 49 0.92 0.11 11.92
CA LYS A 49 1.55 -0.38 13.14
C LYS A 49 2.89 -1.06 12.88
N ASN A 50 3.03 -1.73 11.75
CA ASN A 50 4.26 -2.43 11.40
C ASN A 50 4.41 -2.52 9.90
N ILE A 51 5.65 -2.41 9.43
CA ILE A 51 6.03 -2.64 8.04
C ILE A 51 7.25 -3.55 8.05
N ASN A 52 7.17 -4.63 7.25
CA ASN A 52 8.31 -5.47 6.94
C ASN A 52 8.53 -5.41 5.42
N ALA A 53 9.58 -4.74 5.00
CA ALA A 53 9.81 -4.43 3.59
C ALA A 53 11.10 -5.08 3.08
N ASN A 54 11.06 -5.57 1.83
CA ASN A 54 12.18 -6.19 1.14
C ASN A 54 12.40 -5.51 -0.22
N PHE A 55 13.61 -5.00 -0.42
CA PHE A 55 14.03 -4.34 -1.65
C PHE A 55 14.78 -5.38 -2.50
N LEU A 56 14.12 -5.88 -3.55
CA LEU A 56 14.61 -7.01 -4.32
C LEU A 56 15.38 -6.60 -5.58
N ALA A 57 14.97 -5.49 -6.19
CA ALA A 57 15.62 -4.90 -7.37
C ALA A 57 15.27 -3.41 -7.42
N THR A 58 15.74 -2.72 -8.44
CA THR A 58 15.57 -1.27 -8.55
C THR A 58 14.77 -0.90 -9.79
N ALA A 59 14.19 0.30 -9.76
CA ALA A 59 13.54 0.92 -10.91
C ALA A 59 14.24 2.24 -11.23
N THR A 60 14.09 2.71 -12.46
CA THR A 60 14.72 3.93 -12.96
C THR A 60 13.71 4.82 -13.66
N LEU A 61 14.15 6.01 -14.05
CA LEU A 61 13.35 6.99 -14.77
C LEU A 61 12.64 6.35 -15.97
N GLY A 62 11.36 6.58 -16.09
CA GLY A 62 10.55 6.10 -17.21
C GLY A 62 9.94 4.73 -17.03
N ASP A 63 10.37 3.96 -16.05
CA ASP A 63 9.78 2.66 -15.77
C ASP A 63 8.31 2.80 -15.38
N LEU A 64 7.49 1.84 -15.77
CA LEU A 64 6.10 1.74 -15.36
C LEU A 64 5.95 0.58 -14.39
N LEU A 65 5.61 0.89 -13.15
CA LEU A 65 5.47 -0.08 -12.09
C LEU A 65 4.02 -0.46 -11.87
N VAL A 66 3.80 -1.69 -11.41
CA VAL A 66 2.46 -2.17 -11.04
C VAL A 66 2.50 -2.59 -9.58
N VAL A 67 1.57 -2.07 -8.78
CA VAL A 67 1.39 -2.45 -7.38
C VAL A 67 0.26 -3.46 -7.30
N LYS A 68 0.53 -4.60 -6.67
CA LYS A 68 -0.45 -5.65 -6.39
C LYS A 68 -0.61 -5.79 -4.89
N SER A 69 -1.84 -5.92 -4.43
CA SER A 69 -2.16 -6.02 -3.00
C SER A 69 -3.03 -7.24 -2.74
N SER A 70 -2.81 -7.89 -1.62
CA SER A 70 -3.63 -9.02 -1.17
C SER A 70 -3.67 -9.08 0.36
N ILE A 71 -4.70 -9.71 0.91
CA ILE A 71 -4.84 -9.90 2.35
C ILE A 71 -4.04 -11.12 2.77
N ILE A 72 -3.18 -10.98 3.79
CA ILE A 72 -2.50 -12.09 4.43
C ILE A 72 -3.31 -12.57 5.63
N GLU A 73 -3.78 -11.64 6.46
CA GLU A 73 -4.47 -11.95 7.70
C GLU A 73 -5.45 -10.83 8.01
N LYS A 74 -6.63 -11.20 8.51
CA LYS A 74 -7.64 -10.27 8.96
C LYS A 74 -8.08 -10.64 10.36
N LYS A 75 -8.08 -9.67 11.27
CA LYS A 75 -8.61 -9.77 12.62
C LYS A 75 -9.69 -8.72 12.82
N LYS A 76 -10.26 -8.67 14.01
CA LYS A 76 -11.37 -7.75 14.33
C LYS A 76 -10.99 -6.28 14.14
N VAL A 77 -9.79 -5.89 14.63
CA VAL A 77 -9.35 -4.49 14.61
C VAL A 77 -8.16 -4.26 13.69
N SER A 78 -7.60 -5.28 13.08
CA SER A 78 -6.39 -5.19 12.27
C SER A 78 -6.49 -6.00 10.99
N ILE A 79 -5.72 -5.58 10.01
CA ILE A 79 -5.58 -6.28 8.74
C ILE A 79 -4.11 -6.22 8.31
N LYS A 80 -3.60 -7.36 7.88
CA LYS A 80 -2.24 -7.45 7.34
C LYS A 80 -2.34 -7.68 5.85
N LEU A 81 -1.69 -6.81 5.07
CA LEU A 81 -1.64 -6.90 3.63
C LEU A 81 -0.25 -7.26 3.15
N LEU A 82 -0.20 -8.02 2.06
CA LEU A 82 0.99 -8.16 1.24
C LEU A 82 0.85 -7.19 0.07
N GLN A 83 1.82 -6.32 -0.11
CA GLN A 83 1.87 -5.42 -1.26
C GLN A 83 3.19 -5.63 -1.99
N GLU A 84 3.09 -5.82 -3.30
CA GLU A 84 4.22 -6.14 -4.15
C GLU A 84 4.27 -5.16 -5.30
N VAL A 85 5.47 -4.75 -5.66
CA VAL A 85 5.69 -3.84 -6.78
C VAL A 85 6.45 -4.57 -7.86
N TYR A 86 5.94 -4.50 -9.08
CA TYR A 86 6.50 -5.17 -10.25
C TYR A 86 6.94 -4.15 -11.30
N ARG A 87 8.09 -4.42 -11.90
CA ARG A 87 8.52 -3.80 -13.15
C ARG A 87 8.44 -4.90 -14.21
N ASP A 88 7.50 -4.77 -15.13
CA ASP A 88 7.12 -5.85 -16.03
C ASP A 88 6.76 -7.11 -15.23
N GLU A 89 7.42 -8.24 -15.45
CA GLU A 89 7.16 -9.47 -14.70
C GLU A 89 8.10 -9.67 -13.52
N VAL A 90 8.99 -8.70 -13.24
CA VAL A 90 9.98 -8.80 -12.18
C VAL A 90 9.45 -8.12 -10.92
N LYS A 91 9.35 -8.89 -9.84
CA LYS A 91 9.03 -8.33 -8.53
C LYS A 91 10.26 -7.61 -7.99
N ILE A 92 10.15 -6.31 -7.79
CA ILE A 92 11.27 -5.47 -7.36
C ILE A 92 11.16 -5.04 -5.89
N PHE A 93 9.96 -5.13 -5.32
CA PHE A 93 9.72 -4.75 -3.93
C PHE A 93 8.57 -5.57 -3.37
N SER A 94 8.65 -5.90 -2.10
CA SER A 94 7.59 -6.61 -1.39
C SER A 94 7.53 -6.12 0.04
N MET A 95 6.33 -5.90 0.56
CA MET A 95 6.17 -5.59 1.98
C MET A 95 4.93 -6.23 2.58
N GLU A 96 5.03 -6.58 3.84
CA GLU A 96 3.89 -6.86 4.68
C GLU A 96 3.61 -5.64 5.54
N ILE A 97 2.37 -5.19 5.55
CA ILE A 97 1.96 -4.03 6.34
C ILE A 97 0.83 -4.41 7.27
N LEU A 98 0.99 -4.09 8.54
CA LEU A 98 -0.06 -4.27 9.54
C LEU A 98 -0.76 -2.94 9.77
N LEU A 99 -2.04 -2.92 9.47
CA LEU A 99 -2.92 -1.76 9.65
C LEU A 99 -3.87 -2.04 10.80
N VAL A 100 -4.05 -1.05 11.67
CA VAL A 100 -4.99 -1.12 12.80
C VAL A 100 -6.02 -0.02 12.62
N TYR A 101 -7.30 -0.39 12.75
CA TYR A 101 -8.38 0.59 12.64
C TYR A 101 -8.56 1.33 13.96
N MET A 102 -8.62 2.65 13.88
CA MET A 102 -8.79 3.54 15.02
C MET A 102 -10.04 4.39 14.84
N ASN A 103 -10.79 4.53 15.92
CA ASN A 103 -11.93 5.46 15.99
C ASN A 103 -11.87 6.15 17.35
N ASN A 104 -11.89 7.48 17.35
CA ASN A 104 -11.73 8.28 18.57
C ASN A 104 -10.49 7.89 19.39
N TRP A 105 -9.35 7.70 18.68
CA TRP A 105 -8.06 7.35 19.28
C TRP A 105 -8.03 6.00 20.00
N LYS A 106 -9.01 5.12 19.70
CA LYS A 106 -9.08 3.77 20.23
C LYS A 106 -9.11 2.75 19.10
N MET A 107 -8.45 1.62 19.31
CA MET A 107 -8.58 0.49 18.40
C MET A 107 -10.04 0.05 18.35
N SER A 108 -10.59 -0.05 17.15
CA SER A 108 -12.00 -0.33 16.92
C SER A 108 -12.17 -1.36 15.84
N LYS A 109 -13.34 -2.02 15.82
CA LYS A 109 -13.67 -2.99 14.78
C LYS A 109 -13.60 -2.33 13.40
N ILE A 110 -12.94 -2.99 12.46
CA ILE A 110 -12.90 -2.56 11.07
C ILE A 110 -14.34 -2.58 10.53
N PRO A 111 -14.83 -1.47 9.94
CA PRO A 111 -16.15 -1.46 9.32
C PRO A 111 -16.26 -2.55 8.25
N ASP A 112 -17.42 -3.23 8.21
CA ASP A 112 -17.63 -4.34 7.27
C ASP A 112 -17.44 -3.91 5.81
N GLU A 113 -17.83 -2.69 5.45
CA GLU A 113 -17.65 -2.17 4.10
C GLU A 113 -16.18 -2.04 3.71
N PHE A 114 -15.30 -1.72 4.67
CA PHE A 114 -13.85 -1.64 4.43
C PHE A 114 -13.24 -3.03 4.24
N VAL A 115 -13.70 -3.99 5.04
CA VAL A 115 -13.27 -5.38 4.88
C VAL A 115 -13.62 -5.88 3.49
N GLU A 116 -14.84 -5.62 3.03
CA GLU A 116 -15.32 -6.02 1.70
C GLU A 116 -14.47 -5.41 0.58
N LEU A 117 -14.03 -4.15 0.73
CA LEU A 117 -13.16 -3.52 -0.25
C LEU A 117 -11.81 -4.23 -0.36
N PHE A 118 -11.20 -4.55 0.78
CA PHE A 118 -9.92 -5.26 0.79
C PHE A 118 -10.05 -6.68 0.23
N GLU A 119 -11.17 -7.34 0.43
CA GLU A 119 -11.41 -8.69 -0.08
C GLU A 119 -11.54 -8.74 -1.60
N LYS A 120 -11.81 -7.60 -2.24
CA LYS A 120 -11.94 -7.50 -3.70
C LYS A 120 -10.61 -7.26 -4.43
N ILE A 121 -9.54 -7.02 -3.70
CA ILE A 121 -8.22 -6.74 -4.31
C ILE A 121 -7.49 -8.00 -4.74
#